data_d5c046d08b5e57088b020fc2e5860443
#
_entry.id   d5c046d08b5e57088b020fc2e5860443
#
_cell.length_a   1.000
_cell.length_b   1.000
_cell.length_c   1.000
_cell.angle_alpha   90.00
_cell.angle_beta   90.00
_cell.angle_gamma   90.00
#
_symmetry.space_group_name_H-M   'P 1'
#
loop_
_entity.id
_entity.type
_entity.pdbx_description
1 polymer ?
#
loop_
_entity_poly.entity_id
_entity_poly.type
_entity_poly.pdbx_seq_one_letter_code
_entity_poly.pdbx_strand_id
1 'polypeptide(L)'
;MTQLTLSDLIYVLKSFPYIRVINMSKKIKVAIASLGLAASGAVFAAAPILSTEVVVGKLDSPWDVSFLKDGTMFFTEKCKGLSVRMPSGSINKLHGMTGTTGYASSSPDLFCDGQAGMMGVEVDPDFAKSRLIFVYSSSNLNGKQVNRVMRFKVADTFKAVSGRTDIVPDIGYKPKASKHPFGGPGAHNGGRIRFSPGDGFLYVTTGDNHLGIGPQSPTVIAGKVLRIDKDGKAAAGNKAPAGFDARIYTYGHRNPQGIAFRPGDNRPFTAENGPWHSDEVTALENGGNAGWDPRPNVAGRKDCPDDYCGYSPNQMGAMDPKQRAAFMPMTDLKTYPKAMKPAWNNNGLSQGMFCNTFLSGAKWKDWNGQMVVGYAGIGIHGTPVANRIELLKISSDGLKATKSDISWPTATGRFRGCSQGPDGNLYVVLEDQGNIIRVTPQ
;
A
#
# COMPACT_ATOMS: atom_id res chain seq x y z
N MET A 1 33.31 -10.62 21.88
CA MET A 1 33.28 -10.01 23.22
C MET A 1 34.70 -9.62 23.59
N THR A 2 35.08 -8.37 23.31
CA THR A 2 36.42 -7.85 23.65
C THR A 2 36.21 -6.98 24.88
N GLN A 3 36.81 -7.41 26.00
CA GLN A 3 36.82 -6.66 27.25
C GLN A 3 37.70 -5.44 27.08
N LEU A 4 37.12 -4.24 27.28
CA LEU A 4 37.88 -2.99 27.41
C LEU A 4 38.64 -3.04 28.72
N THR A 5 39.95 -2.77 28.68
CA THR A 5 40.85 -2.79 29.83
C THR A 5 40.84 -1.43 30.54
N LEU A 6 41.26 -1.42 31.82
CA LEU A 6 41.34 -0.23 32.65
C LEU A 6 42.23 0.88 32.07
N SER A 7 43.14 0.56 31.14
CA SER A 7 43.97 1.51 30.40
C SER A 7 43.19 2.35 29.38
N ASP A 8 42.09 1.84 28.84
CA ASP A 8 41.30 2.55 27.86
C ASP A 8 40.45 3.65 28.50
N LEU A 9 40.13 3.49 29.79
CA LEU A 9 39.35 4.49 30.56
C LEU A 9 40.18 5.71 30.98
N ILE A 10 41.52 5.55 31.08
CA ILE A 10 42.43 6.63 31.49
C ILE A 10 42.73 7.58 30.33
N TYR A 11 42.60 7.14 29.08
CA TYR A 11 42.86 7.97 27.93
C TYR A 11 41.75 9.00 27.63
N VAL A 12 40.49 8.71 28.01
CA VAL A 12 39.35 9.59 27.79
C VAL A 12 39.33 10.76 28.79
N LEU A 13 39.98 10.62 29.97
CA LEU A 13 39.98 11.63 31.00
C LEU A 13 41.07 12.69 30.84
N LYS A 14 41.99 12.57 29.84
CA LYS A 14 43.06 13.53 29.60
C LYS A 14 42.76 14.65 28.61
N SER A 15 41.55 14.72 28.09
CA SER A 15 41.16 15.63 27.00
C SER A 15 40.40 16.88 27.41
N PHE A 16 40.30 17.19 28.70
CA PHE A 16 39.72 18.47 29.16
C PHE A 16 40.70 19.34 29.92
N PRO A 17 41.15 20.46 29.38
CA PRO A 17 41.95 21.46 30.11
C PRO A 17 41.00 22.37 30.90
N TYR A 18 41.46 22.69 32.11
CA TYR A 18 40.91 23.64 33.09
C TYR A 18 39.96 23.13 34.17
N ILE A 19 40.56 22.57 35.23
CA ILE A 19 40.04 22.72 36.57
C ILE A 19 41.16 23.29 37.45
N ARG A 20 41.02 24.55 37.90
CA ARG A 20 41.86 25.21 38.91
C ARG A 20 41.63 24.54 40.26
N VAL A 21 42.65 23.99 40.83
CA VAL A 21 42.66 23.50 42.23
C VAL A 21 42.75 24.69 43.15
N ILE A 22 41.69 24.96 43.90
CA ILE A 22 41.75 25.90 45.07
C ILE A 22 41.98 25.06 46.30
N ASN A 23 43.10 25.31 46.93
CA ASN A 23 43.50 24.67 48.16
C ASN A 23 42.73 25.30 49.35
N MET A 24 41.85 24.54 50.00
CA MET A 24 41.24 24.93 51.27
C MET A 24 41.35 23.79 52.26
N SER A 25 42.03 24.03 53.34
CA SER A 25 42.31 23.19 54.48
C SER A 25 41.06 22.96 55.40
N LYS A 26 40.98 21.75 55.93
CA LYS A 26 40.34 21.32 57.20
C LYS A 26 38.85 21.10 57.23
N LYS A 27 38.55 19.84 57.48
CA LYS A 27 37.34 19.26 58.13
C LYS A 27 36.03 19.33 57.36
N ILE A 28 35.84 18.36 56.48
CA ILE A 28 34.49 17.99 56.07
C ILE A 28 34.30 16.49 56.32
N LYS A 29 33.33 16.15 57.17
CA LYS A 29 32.83 14.80 57.40
C LYS A 29 32.23 14.32 56.05
N VAL A 30 32.77 13.24 55.52
CA VAL A 30 32.26 12.63 54.30
C VAL A 30 30.94 11.93 54.68
N ALA A 31 29.83 12.50 54.31
CA ALA A 31 28.58 11.77 54.20
C ALA A 31 28.58 11.05 52.83
N ILE A 32 28.77 9.75 52.86
CA ILE A 32 28.58 8.93 51.64
C ILE A 32 27.09 8.83 51.41
N ALA A 33 26.55 9.73 50.58
CA ALA A 33 25.24 9.55 49.99
C ALA A 33 25.42 8.54 48.86
N SER A 34 25.00 7.32 49.05
CA SER A 34 24.82 6.32 48.03
C SER A 34 23.75 6.82 47.04
N LEU A 35 24.16 7.56 45.97
CA LEU A 35 23.32 7.75 44.80
C LEU A 35 23.23 6.38 44.12
N GLY A 36 22.14 5.69 44.37
CA GLY A 36 21.72 4.60 43.51
C GLY A 36 21.46 5.15 42.11
N LEU A 37 22.42 5.01 41.17
CA LEU A 37 22.14 5.09 39.78
C LEU A 37 21.15 3.95 39.43
N ALA A 38 19.86 4.23 39.45
CA ALA A 38 18.90 3.43 38.73
C ALA A 38 19.24 3.64 37.23
N ALA A 39 20.14 2.83 36.70
CA ALA A 39 20.26 2.65 35.26
C ALA A 39 18.91 2.03 34.84
N SER A 40 17.95 2.88 34.50
CA SER A 40 16.83 2.45 33.66
C SER A 40 17.45 2.07 32.31
N GLY A 41 17.92 0.83 32.21
CA GLY A 41 18.24 0.23 30.95
C GLY A 41 16.98 0.34 30.11
N ALA A 42 16.98 1.23 29.12
CA ALA A 42 16.02 1.16 28.04
C ALA A 42 16.19 -0.25 27.46
N VAL A 43 15.30 -1.15 27.81
CA VAL A 43 15.19 -2.43 27.14
C VAL A 43 14.71 -2.07 25.73
N PHE A 44 15.65 -1.92 24.82
CA PHE A 44 15.30 -1.90 23.40
C PHE A 44 14.65 -3.25 23.13
N ALA A 45 13.35 -3.27 22.96
CA ALA A 45 12.66 -4.46 22.57
C ALA A 45 13.27 -4.88 21.21
N ALA A 46 13.77 -6.09 21.12
CA ALA A 46 14.45 -6.57 19.93
C ALA A 46 13.45 -6.73 18.78
N ALA A 47 13.91 -6.50 17.55
CA ALA A 47 13.14 -6.87 16.36
C ALA A 47 12.74 -8.36 16.44
N PRO A 48 11.54 -8.75 16.00
CA PRO A 48 11.14 -10.16 16.04
C PRO A 48 11.97 -10.97 15.06
N ILE A 49 12.28 -12.23 15.43
CA ILE A 49 12.76 -13.23 14.47
C ILE A 49 11.55 -13.64 13.60
N LEU A 50 11.74 -13.75 12.30
CA LEU A 50 10.67 -14.10 11.38
C LEU A 50 10.84 -15.51 10.83
N SER A 51 9.73 -16.23 10.70
CA SER A 51 9.64 -17.46 9.91
C SER A 51 8.63 -17.27 8.77
N THR A 52 8.79 -18.02 7.69
CA THR A 52 7.90 -17.95 6.51
C THR A 52 7.41 -19.34 6.13
N GLU A 53 6.16 -19.39 5.66
CA GLU A 53 5.51 -20.60 5.19
C GLU A 53 4.65 -20.27 3.96
N VAL A 54 4.75 -21.10 2.89
CA VAL A 54 3.83 -21.01 1.75
C VAL A 54 2.49 -21.64 2.15
N VAL A 55 1.46 -20.81 2.28
CA VAL A 55 0.11 -21.27 2.66
C VAL A 55 -0.76 -21.58 1.45
N VAL A 56 -0.50 -20.96 0.30
CA VAL A 56 -1.07 -21.31 -1.00
C VAL A 56 0.01 -21.10 -2.04
N GLY A 57 0.23 -22.09 -2.89
CA GLY A 57 1.20 -22.03 -3.98
C GLY A 57 0.59 -22.43 -5.31
N LYS A 58 1.37 -22.32 -6.40
CA LYS A 58 0.99 -22.65 -7.78
C LYS A 58 -0.16 -21.80 -8.31
N LEU A 59 -0.24 -20.55 -7.88
CA LEU A 59 -1.23 -19.56 -8.34
C LEU A 59 -0.72 -18.85 -9.60
N ASP A 60 -1.66 -18.35 -10.39
CA ASP A 60 -1.36 -17.55 -11.58
C ASP A 60 -1.57 -16.07 -11.28
N SER A 61 -0.45 -15.35 -11.05
CA SER A 61 -0.49 -13.92 -10.75
C SER A 61 -1.44 -13.56 -9.60
N PRO A 62 -1.28 -14.15 -8.39
CA PRO A 62 -2.11 -13.79 -7.25
C PRO A 62 -1.98 -12.30 -6.94
N TRP A 63 -3.12 -11.68 -6.53
CA TRP A 63 -3.15 -10.23 -6.41
C TRP A 63 -3.46 -9.73 -4.99
N ASP A 64 -4.47 -10.26 -4.33
CA ASP A 64 -4.91 -9.78 -3.02
C ASP A 64 -5.46 -10.90 -2.13
N VAL A 65 -5.52 -10.62 -0.83
CA VAL A 65 -6.10 -11.50 0.18
C VAL A 65 -6.95 -10.73 1.17
N SER A 66 -8.03 -11.35 1.65
CA SER A 66 -8.87 -10.86 2.73
C SER A 66 -9.34 -12.03 3.60
N PHE A 67 -9.59 -11.79 4.89
CA PHE A 67 -9.80 -12.85 5.87
C PHE A 67 -11.11 -12.71 6.65
N LEU A 68 -11.71 -13.85 6.98
CA LEU A 68 -12.66 -13.96 8.06
C LEU A 68 -11.93 -14.18 9.40
N LYS A 69 -12.63 -13.93 10.50
CA LYS A 69 -12.08 -14.09 11.86
C LYS A 69 -11.63 -15.52 12.18
N ASP A 70 -12.21 -16.51 11.54
CA ASP A 70 -11.88 -17.94 11.71
C ASP A 70 -10.64 -18.40 10.91
N GLY A 71 -10.02 -17.50 10.14
CA GLY A 71 -8.88 -17.80 9.28
C GLY A 71 -9.25 -18.24 7.87
N THR A 72 -10.53 -18.28 7.52
CA THR A 72 -10.97 -18.44 6.12
C THR A 72 -10.39 -17.29 5.29
N MET A 73 -9.67 -17.60 4.20
CA MET A 73 -8.95 -16.64 3.38
C MET A 73 -9.50 -16.58 1.98
N PHE A 74 -10.06 -15.45 1.57
CA PHE A 74 -10.39 -15.18 0.18
C PHE A 74 -9.17 -14.58 -0.53
N PHE A 75 -8.97 -14.97 -1.78
CA PHE A 75 -7.87 -14.43 -2.58
C PHE A 75 -8.26 -14.35 -4.06
N THR A 76 -7.56 -13.47 -4.78
CA THR A 76 -7.74 -13.28 -6.21
C THR A 76 -6.48 -13.64 -6.97
N GLU A 77 -6.69 -14.19 -8.17
CA GLU A 77 -5.69 -14.38 -9.21
C GLU A 77 -6.07 -13.51 -10.40
N LYS A 78 -5.14 -12.65 -10.84
CA LYS A 78 -5.41 -11.56 -11.79
C LYS A 78 -6.13 -12.02 -13.06
N CYS A 79 -5.68 -13.11 -13.66
CA CYS A 79 -6.24 -13.66 -14.92
C CYS A 79 -7.08 -14.91 -14.73
N LYS A 80 -7.42 -15.27 -13.50
CA LYS A 80 -8.22 -16.47 -13.20
C LYS A 80 -9.54 -16.13 -12.51
N GLY A 81 -9.50 -15.59 -11.30
CA GLY A 81 -10.73 -15.32 -10.56
C GLY A 81 -10.57 -15.27 -9.05
N LEU A 82 -11.71 -15.35 -8.38
CA LEU A 82 -11.89 -15.35 -6.93
C LEU A 82 -11.93 -16.77 -6.39
N SER A 83 -11.14 -17.05 -5.37
CA SER A 83 -11.08 -18.32 -4.66
C SER A 83 -11.15 -18.11 -3.15
N VAL A 84 -11.46 -19.18 -2.40
CA VAL A 84 -11.42 -19.20 -0.95
C VAL A 84 -10.64 -20.41 -0.46
N ARG A 85 -9.73 -20.19 0.50
CA ARG A 85 -9.04 -21.25 1.26
C ARG A 85 -9.68 -21.34 2.63
N MET A 86 -10.15 -22.53 2.95
CA MET A 86 -10.72 -22.85 4.25
C MET A 86 -9.61 -23.04 5.30
N PRO A 87 -9.90 -22.91 6.61
CA PRO A 87 -8.95 -23.22 7.67
C PRO A 87 -8.35 -24.63 7.59
N SER A 88 -9.11 -25.60 7.06
CA SER A 88 -8.65 -26.96 6.78
C SER A 88 -7.56 -27.06 5.70
N GLY A 89 -7.30 -25.97 4.96
CA GLY A 89 -6.39 -25.95 3.81
C GLY A 89 -7.06 -26.20 2.47
N SER A 90 -8.32 -26.67 2.43
CA SER A 90 -9.04 -26.89 1.17
C SER A 90 -9.34 -25.58 0.45
N ILE A 91 -9.30 -25.58 -0.89
CA ILE A 91 -9.53 -24.41 -1.73
C ILE A 91 -10.76 -24.67 -2.61
N ASN A 92 -11.69 -23.70 -2.61
CA ASN A 92 -12.83 -23.66 -3.52
C ASN A 92 -12.66 -22.46 -4.47
N LYS A 93 -12.82 -22.71 -5.77
CA LYS A 93 -12.82 -21.70 -6.82
C LYS A 93 -14.24 -21.18 -7.01
N LEU A 94 -14.49 -19.92 -6.66
CA LEU A 94 -15.82 -19.36 -6.53
C LEU A 94 -16.34 -18.71 -7.82
N HIS A 95 -15.56 -17.79 -8.40
CA HIS A 95 -15.99 -17.01 -9.56
C HIS A 95 -14.81 -16.69 -10.47
N GLY A 96 -14.87 -17.15 -11.72
CA GLY A 96 -13.81 -17.02 -12.71
C GLY A 96 -14.08 -15.94 -13.76
N MET A 97 -13.06 -15.63 -14.51
CA MET A 97 -13.14 -14.91 -15.77
C MET A 97 -13.54 -15.84 -16.90
N THR A 98 -13.97 -15.30 -18.02
CA THR A 98 -14.25 -16.08 -19.22
C THR A 98 -13.04 -16.93 -19.62
N GLY A 99 -13.31 -18.19 -19.98
CA GLY A 99 -12.28 -19.15 -20.41
C GLY A 99 -11.51 -19.81 -19.27
N THR A 100 -11.77 -19.47 -18.01
CA THR A 100 -11.16 -20.15 -16.86
C THR A 100 -11.95 -21.43 -16.50
N THR A 101 -11.24 -22.47 -16.04
CA THR A 101 -11.83 -23.76 -15.70
C THR A 101 -11.82 -24.01 -14.20
N GLY A 102 -12.78 -24.82 -13.74
CA GLY A 102 -12.87 -25.26 -12.34
C GLY A 102 -13.51 -24.26 -11.38
N TYR A 103 -13.97 -23.11 -11.84
CA TYR A 103 -14.74 -22.16 -11.05
C TYR A 103 -16.23 -22.53 -11.04
N ALA A 104 -16.92 -22.31 -9.92
CA ALA A 104 -18.34 -22.61 -9.78
C ALA A 104 -19.21 -21.72 -10.67
N SER A 105 -18.76 -20.52 -10.98
CA SER A 105 -19.42 -19.59 -11.90
C SER A 105 -18.37 -18.71 -12.60
N SER A 106 -18.79 -18.01 -13.67
CA SER A 106 -17.97 -17.03 -14.37
C SER A 106 -18.82 -15.89 -14.93
N SER A 107 -18.19 -14.77 -15.23
CA SER A 107 -18.83 -13.64 -15.90
C SER A 107 -18.11 -13.37 -17.24
N PRO A 108 -18.85 -13.35 -18.38
CA PRO A 108 -18.25 -13.23 -19.71
C PRO A 108 -17.64 -11.86 -20.00
N ASP A 109 -18.01 -10.84 -19.24
CA ASP A 109 -17.49 -9.48 -19.35
C ASP A 109 -16.17 -9.25 -18.60
N LEU A 110 -15.80 -10.15 -17.67
CA LEU A 110 -14.53 -10.01 -16.94
C LEU A 110 -13.37 -10.46 -17.81
N PHE A 111 -12.34 -9.64 -17.86
CA PHE A 111 -11.17 -9.90 -18.71
C PHE A 111 -9.85 -9.56 -18.01
N CYS A 112 -8.76 -10.10 -18.55
CA CYS A 112 -7.40 -9.82 -18.16
C CYS A 112 -6.61 -9.36 -19.37
N ASP A 113 -5.95 -8.19 -19.27
CA ASP A 113 -5.08 -7.67 -20.30
C ASP A 113 -4.03 -6.73 -19.67
N GLY A 114 -2.76 -7.02 -19.87
CA GLY A 114 -1.66 -6.25 -19.29
C GLY A 114 -1.71 -6.19 -17.76
N GLN A 115 -1.92 -5.00 -17.20
CA GLN A 115 -2.06 -4.80 -15.75
C GLN A 115 -3.49 -5.03 -15.25
N ALA A 116 -4.46 -5.10 -16.15
CA ALA A 116 -5.87 -5.26 -15.84
C ALA A 116 -6.23 -6.72 -15.54
N GLY A 117 -7.27 -6.93 -14.74
CA GLY A 117 -7.77 -8.24 -14.37
C GLY A 117 -8.58 -8.19 -13.07
N MET A 118 -8.72 -9.31 -12.39
CA MET A 118 -9.32 -9.38 -11.05
C MET A 118 -8.25 -9.03 -10.01
N MET A 119 -8.49 -7.99 -9.23
CA MET A 119 -7.48 -7.37 -8.36
C MET A 119 -7.87 -7.45 -6.88
N GLY A 120 -8.34 -6.36 -6.30
CA GLY A 120 -8.67 -6.28 -4.88
C GLY A 120 -9.82 -7.19 -4.46
N VAL A 121 -9.73 -7.75 -3.26
CA VAL A 121 -10.80 -8.50 -2.62
C VAL A 121 -10.93 -8.06 -1.16
N GLU A 122 -12.19 -7.92 -0.70
CA GLU A 122 -12.46 -7.58 0.69
C GLU A 122 -13.76 -8.23 1.17
N VAL A 123 -13.72 -8.79 2.38
CA VAL A 123 -14.91 -9.36 3.02
C VAL A 123 -15.67 -8.27 3.79
N ASP A 124 -17.00 -8.40 3.84
CA ASP A 124 -17.84 -7.55 4.69
C ASP A 124 -17.43 -7.71 6.17
N PRO A 125 -17.20 -6.63 6.93
CA PRO A 125 -16.99 -6.74 8.38
C PRO A 125 -18.10 -7.50 9.12
N ASP A 126 -19.34 -7.47 8.61
CA ASP A 126 -20.50 -8.20 9.12
C ASP A 126 -20.77 -9.51 8.36
N PHE A 127 -19.76 -10.12 7.76
CA PHE A 127 -19.87 -11.30 6.88
C PHE A 127 -20.74 -12.41 7.46
N ALA A 128 -20.68 -12.64 8.76
CA ALA A 128 -21.49 -13.67 9.43
C ALA A 128 -23.00 -13.48 9.20
N LYS A 129 -23.47 -12.24 9.01
CA LYS A 129 -24.87 -11.91 8.72
C LYS A 129 -25.11 -11.69 7.23
N SER A 130 -24.23 -10.96 6.59
CA SER A 130 -24.41 -10.49 5.21
C SER A 130 -23.99 -11.49 4.16
N ARG A 131 -22.97 -12.28 4.43
CA ARG A 131 -22.29 -13.17 3.49
C ARG A 131 -21.71 -12.44 2.27
N LEU A 132 -21.48 -11.13 2.37
CA LEU A 132 -21.03 -10.31 1.26
C LEU A 132 -19.51 -10.33 1.10
N ILE A 133 -19.08 -10.33 -0.16
CA ILE A 133 -17.70 -10.15 -0.58
C ILE A 133 -17.64 -9.12 -1.72
N PHE A 134 -16.60 -8.31 -1.70
CA PHE A 134 -16.36 -7.24 -2.66
C PHE A 134 -15.12 -7.55 -3.48
N VAL A 135 -15.18 -7.31 -4.79
CA VAL A 135 -14.10 -7.61 -5.73
C VAL A 135 -13.91 -6.46 -6.70
N TYR A 136 -12.69 -6.01 -6.86
CA TYR A 136 -12.32 -5.06 -7.91
C TYR A 136 -11.84 -5.83 -9.13
N SER A 137 -12.41 -5.58 -10.30
CA SER A 137 -12.00 -6.24 -11.54
C SER A 137 -12.22 -5.39 -12.78
N SER A 138 -11.43 -5.65 -13.80
CA SER A 138 -11.66 -5.10 -15.14
C SER A 138 -12.79 -5.86 -15.83
N SER A 139 -13.64 -5.11 -16.54
CA SER A 139 -14.88 -5.58 -17.16
C SER A 139 -15.11 -4.89 -18.50
N ASN A 140 -15.60 -5.65 -19.47
CA ASN A 140 -16.06 -5.15 -20.78
C ASN A 140 -17.57 -5.38 -20.91
N LEU A 141 -18.34 -4.67 -20.12
CA LEU A 141 -19.79 -4.79 -20.15
C LEU A 141 -20.37 -3.84 -21.21
N ASN A 142 -21.17 -4.40 -22.11
CA ASN A 142 -21.81 -3.64 -23.22
C ASN A 142 -20.79 -2.92 -24.12
N GLY A 143 -19.62 -3.53 -24.36
CA GLY A 143 -18.57 -2.99 -25.20
C GLY A 143 -17.72 -1.87 -24.56
N LYS A 144 -18.00 -1.50 -23.32
CA LYS A 144 -17.23 -0.49 -22.59
C LYS A 144 -16.27 -1.14 -21.62
N GLN A 145 -14.98 -0.98 -21.90
CA GLN A 145 -13.91 -1.40 -20.98
C GLN A 145 -13.77 -0.39 -19.84
N VAL A 146 -13.96 -0.87 -18.61
CA VAL A 146 -13.81 -0.11 -17.36
C VAL A 146 -13.29 -1.03 -16.26
N ASN A 147 -12.86 -0.45 -15.16
CA ASN A 147 -12.73 -1.19 -13.90
C ASN A 147 -14.02 -1.03 -13.08
N ARG A 148 -14.34 -2.03 -12.26
CA ARG A 148 -15.55 -2.06 -11.43
C ARG A 148 -15.26 -2.57 -10.04
N VAL A 149 -16.04 -2.14 -9.07
CA VAL A 149 -16.18 -2.85 -7.80
C VAL A 149 -17.50 -3.62 -7.84
N MET A 150 -17.41 -4.92 -7.71
CA MET A 150 -18.55 -5.84 -7.69
C MET A 150 -18.76 -6.35 -6.27
N ARG A 151 -20.01 -6.54 -5.92
CA ARG A 151 -20.43 -7.21 -4.69
C ARG A 151 -21.11 -8.53 -5.03
N PHE A 152 -20.77 -9.58 -4.27
CA PHE A 152 -21.37 -10.92 -4.39
C PHE A 152 -21.83 -11.40 -3.02
N LYS A 153 -22.78 -12.37 -3.02
CA LYS A 153 -23.13 -13.15 -1.84
C LYS A 153 -22.46 -14.52 -1.90
N VAL A 154 -21.70 -14.87 -0.87
CA VAL A 154 -21.03 -16.17 -0.74
C VAL A 154 -22.00 -17.19 -0.15
N ALA A 155 -22.12 -18.36 -0.78
CA ALA A 155 -22.93 -19.47 -0.26
C ALA A 155 -22.40 -19.96 1.10
N ASP A 156 -23.29 -20.49 1.94
CA ASP A 156 -22.90 -21.00 3.28
C ASP A 156 -21.85 -22.12 3.21
N THR A 157 -21.88 -22.89 2.11
CA THR A 157 -20.91 -23.95 1.84
C THR A 157 -19.54 -23.44 1.39
N PHE A 158 -19.37 -22.13 1.14
CA PHE A 158 -18.16 -21.54 0.54
C PHE A 158 -17.76 -22.13 -0.82
N LYS A 159 -18.71 -22.71 -1.56
CA LYS A 159 -18.46 -23.35 -2.87
C LYS A 159 -18.92 -22.51 -4.07
N ALA A 160 -19.66 -21.44 -3.85
CA ALA A 160 -20.19 -20.58 -4.90
C ALA A 160 -20.42 -19.14 -4.41
N VAL A 161 -20.55 -18.22 -5.36
CA VAL A 161 -21.06 -16.87 -5.15
C VAL A 161 -22.26 -16.62 -6.07
N SER A 162 -23.13 -15.69 -5.69
CA SER A 162 -24.32 -15.30 -6.45
C SER A 162 -24.62 -13.80 -6.28
N GLY A 163 -25.61 -13.29 -7.01
CA GLY A 163 -26.15 -11.94 -6.81
C GLY A 163 -25.14 -10.84 -7.09
N ARG A 164 -24.37 -10.94 -8.19
CA ARG A 164 -23.46 -9.87 -8.62
C ARG A 164 -24.18 -8.54 -8.72
N THR A 165 -23.63 -7.53 -8.08
CA THR A 165 -24.03 -6.13 -8.19
C THR A 165 -22.78 -5.29 -8.45
N ASP A 166 -22.76 -4.53 -9.53
CA ASP A 166 -21.66 -3.61 -9.84
C ASP A 166 -21.90 -2.31 -9.05
N ILE A 167 -21.32 -2.21 -7.85
CA ILE A 167 -21.56 -1.08 -6.93
C ILE A 167 -20.75 0.17 -7.31
N VAL A 168 -19.63 0.03 -8.03
CA VAL A 168 -18.91 1.12 -8.69
C VAL A 168 -18.65 0.69 -10.13
N PRO A 169 -19.48 1.11 -11.09
CA PRO A 169 -19.45 0.58 -12.46
C PRO A 169 -18.57 1.37 -13.43
N ASP A 170 -17.95 2.48 -13.01
CA ASP A 170 -17.49 3.58 -13.85
C ASP A 170 -16.04 4.02 -13.61
N ILE A 171 -15.23 3.14 -13.04
CA ILE A 171 -13.79 3.41 -12.81
C ILE A 171 -13.04 3.38 -14.15
N GLY A 172 -12.14 4.35 -14.34
CA GLY A 172 -11.34 4.48 -15.55
C GLY A 172 -10.54 3.23 -15.93
N TYR A 173 -10.25 3.11 -17.20
CA TYR A 173 -9.42 2.05 -17.80
C TYR A 173 -8.55 2.65 -18.90
N LYS A 174 -7.28 2.28 -18.99
CA LYS A 174 -6.39 2.69 -20.10
C LYS A 174 -6.63 1.79 -21.32
N PRO A 175 -7.19 2.32 -22.44
CA PRO A 175 -7.48 1.50 -23.59
C PRO A 175 -6.21 1.10 -24.34
N LYS A 176 -6.27 -0.02 -25.07
CA LYS A 176 -5.19 -0.48 -25.95
C LYS A 176 -4.81 0.55 -27.01
N ALA A 177 -5.78 1.33 -27.49
CA ALA A 177 -5.59 2.36 -28.52
C ALA A 177 -4.91 3.64 -28.00
N SER A 178 -4.67 3.77 -26.70
CA SER A 178 -3.93 4.93 -26.16
C SER A 178 -2.54 5.02 -26.78
N LYS A 179 -2.17 6.23 -27.19
CA LYS A 179 -0.84 6.54 -27.75
C LYS A 179 0.24 6.68 -26.67
N HIS A 180 -0.13 6.63 -25.40
CA HIS A 180 0.84 6.66 -24.30
C HIS A 180 1.76 5.42 -24.40
N PRO A 181 3.09 5.59 -24.52
CA PRO A 181 4.01 4.50 -24.91
C PRO A 181 4.25 3.45 -23.82
N PHE A 182 3.84 3.72 -22.57
CA PHE A 182 4.20 2.91 -21.42
C PHE A 182 3.01 2.32 -20.68
N GLY A 183 3.27 1.23 -19.95
CA GLY A 183 2.31 0.57 -19.08
C GLY A 183 1.34 -0.37 -19.78
N GLY A 184 1.21 -0.29 -21.10
CA GLY A 184 0.28 -1.13 -21.87
C GLY A 184 -1.20 -0.86 -21.58
N PRO A 185 -2.10 -1.72 -22.12
CA PRO A 185 -3.54 -1.65 -21.80
C PRO A 185 -3.77 -1.87 -20.30
N GLY A 186 -4.82 -1.24 -19.78
CA GLY A 186 -5.19 -1.38 -18.37
C GLY A 186 -4.09 -0.98 -17.38
N ALA A 187 -3.18 -0.08 -17.74
CA ALA A 187 -2.19 0.41 -16.81
C ALA A 187 -2.80 1.33 -15.75
N HIS A 188 -2.18 1.38 -14.57
CA HIS A 188 -2.55 2.23 -13.45
C HIS A 188 -4.01 2.07 -13.01
N ASN A 189 -4.37 0.88 -12.56
CA ASN A 189 -5.74 0.60 -12.12
C ASN A 189 -6.01 1.02 -10.65
N GLY A 190 -4.96 1.23 -9.83
CA GLY A 190 -5.13 1.20 -8.38
C GLY A 190 -5.56 -0.19 -7.94
N GLY A 191 -6.82 -0.36 -7.56
CA GLY A 191 -7.47 -1.66 -7.44
C GLY A 191 -7.48 -2.25 -6.03
N ARG A 192 -6.93 -1.59 -5.01
CA ARG A 192 -7.03 -2.04 -3.63
C ARG A 192 -8.35 -1.57 -3.01
N ILE A 193 -9.02 -2.49 -2.33
CA ILE A 193 -10.26 -2.19 -1.60
C ILE A 193 -10.13 -2.67 -0.15
N ARG A 194 -10.56 -1.85 0.82
CA ARG A 194 -10.50 -2.20 2.25
C ARG A 194 -11.62 -1.50 3.02
N PHE A 195 -12.28 -2.23 3.89
CA PHE A 195 -13.14 -1.60 4.89
C PHE A 195 -12.33 -0.93 5.97
N SER A 196 -12.71 0.29 6.30
CA SER A 196 -12.12 0.98 7.44
C SER A 196 -12.66 0.41 8.75
N PRO A 197 -11.78 -0.01 9.69
CA PRO A 197 -12.22 -0.49 10.99
C PRO A 197 -12.81 0.63 11.86
N GLY A 198 -12.54 1.89 11.52
CA GLY A 198 -13.01 3.05 12.29
C GLY A 198 -14.40 3.51 11.94
N ASP A 199 -14.79 3.46 10.67
CA ASP A 199 -16.07 4.01 10.20
C ASP A 199 -16.94 3.02 9.43
N GLY A 200 -16.42 1.83 9.11
CA GLY A 200 -17.15 0.75 8.45
C GLY A 200 -17.45 0.97 6.97
N PHE A 201 -16.91 2.02 6.35
CA PHE A 201 -17.06 2.28 4.93
C PHE A 201 -15.97 1.60 4.11
N LEU A 202 -16.30 1.30 2.85
CA LEU A 202 -15.36 0.72 1.88
C LEU A 202 -14.55 1.82 1.22
N TYR A 203 -13.23 1.74 1.35
CA TYR A 203 -12.29 2.57 0.61
C TYR A 203 -11.81 1.84 -0.63
N VAL A 204 -11.81 2.55 -1.77
CA VAL A 204 -11.44 2.01 -3.09
C VAL A 204 -10.37 2.90 -3.71
N THR A 205 -9.21 2.35 -4.01
CA THR A 205 -8.17 3.07 -4.73
C THR A 205 -8.35 2.92 -6.24
N THR A 206 -8.22 4.02 -6.98
CA THR A 206 -8.23 4.04 -8.45
C THR A 206 -7.00 4.74 -8.97
N GLY A 207 -6.34 4.16 -9.98
CA GLY A 207 -5.22 4.82 -10.65
C GLY A 207 -5.67 5.83 -11.69
N ASP A 208 -4.73 6.64 -12.16
CA ASP A 208 -4.99 7.67 -13.18
C ASP A 208 -5.22 7.09 -14.58
N ASN A 209 -4.93 5.80 -14.79
CA ASN A 209 -4.98 5.11 -16.07
C ASN A 209 -4.17 5.82 -17.18
N HIS A 210 -3.20 6.63 -16.80
CA HIS A 210 -2.51 7.61 -17.64
C HIS A 210 -3.43 8.65 -18.31
N LEU A 211 -4.70 8.76 -17.89
CA LEU A 211 -5.62 9.79 -18.37
C LEU A 211 -5.25 11.14 -17.73
N GLY A 212 -4.69 12.05 -18.55
CA GLY A 212 -4.06 13.27 -18.05
C GLY A 212 -4.97 14.16 -17.20
N ILE A 213 -6.25 14.26 -17.58
CA ILE A 213 -7.24 15.03 -16.80
C ILE A 213 -7.75 14.27 -15.57
N GLY A 214 -7.61 12.93 -15.54
CA GLY A 214 -8.23 12.06 -14.54
C GLY A 214 -7.97 12.49 -13.10
N PRO A 215 -6.72 12.63 -12.65
CA PRO A 215 -6.39 12.89 -11.25
C PRO A 215 -7.06 14.13 -10.67
N GLN A 216 -7.10 15.23 -11.42
CA GLN A 216 -7.67 16.51 -10.98
C GLN A 216 -9.11 16.74 -11.44
N SER A 217 -9.70 15.81 -12.22
CA SER A 217 -11.09 15.92 -12.69
C SER A 217 -12.09 15.75 -11.54
N PRO A 218 -13.15 16.58 -11.47
CA PRO A 218 -14.18 16.44 -10.47
C PRO A 218 -15.11 15.22 -10.71
N THR A 219 -15.24 14.75 -11.94
CA THR A 219 -16.27 13.75 -12.32
C THR A 219 -15.70 12.44 -12.85
N VAL A 220 -14.44 12.42 -13.27
CA VAL A 220 -13.78 11.19 -13.76
C VAL A 220 -13.22 10.38 -12.60
N ILE A 221 -13.66 9.13 -12.48
CA ILE A 221 -13.16 8.21 -11.44
C ILE A 221 -11.85 7.56 -11.90
N ALA A 222 -10.79 8.37 -11.91
CA ALA A 222 -9.42 7.96 -12.17
C ALA A 222 -8.48 8.81 -11.32
N GLY A 223 -7.50 8.19 -10.65
CA GLY A 223 -6.60 8.85 -9.70
C GLY A 223 -7.32 9.35 -8.45
N LYS A 224 -8.13 8.49 -7.83
CA LYS A 224 -8.97 8.80 -6.67
C LYS A 224 -8.82 7.74 -5.56
N VAL A 225 -9.17 8.13 -4.36
CA VAL A 225 -9.63 7.20 -3.34
C VAL A 225 -11.11 7.49 -3.08
N LEU A 226 -11.96 6.50 -3.30
CA LEU A 226 -13.38 6.60 -2.99
C LEU A 226 -13.61 6.11 -1.56
N ARG A 227 -14.63 6.66 -0.90
CA ARG A 227 -15.16 6.17 0.37
C ARG A 227 -16.67 6.03 0.24
N ILE A 228 -17.14 4.80 0.27
CA ILE A 228 -18.50 4.41 -0.12
C ILE A 228 -19.13 3.44 0.88
N ASP A 229 -20.45 3.37 0.87
CA ASP A 229 -21.16 2.32 1.58
C ASP A 229 -21.13 0.97 0.80
N LYS A 230 -21.76 -0.06 1.35
CA LYS A 230 -21.83 -1.39 0.75
C LYS A 230 -22.64 -1.46 -0.55
N ASP A 231 -23.38 -0.42 -0.87
CA ASP A 231 -24.18 -0.28 -2.10
C ASP A 231 -23.53 0.65 -3.13
N GLY A 232 -22.34 1.17 -2.84
CA GLY A 232 -21.57 2.05 -3.73
C GLY A 232 -21.96 3.52 -3.67
N LYS A 233 -22.84 3.91 -2.74
CA LYS A 233 -23.19 5.31 -2.52
C LYS A 233 -22.09 6.01 -1.74
N ALA A 234 -22.02 7.34 -1.92
CA ALA A 234 -21.09 8.15 -1.14
C ALA A 234 -21.29 7.93 0.36
N ALA A 235 -20.21 7.69 1.08
CA ALA A 235 -20.25 7.55 2.53
C ALA A 235 -20.64 8.88 3.19
N ALA A 236 -21.46 8.80 4.23
CA ALA A 236 -21.83 9.98 5.01
C ALA A 236 -20.56 10.67 5.55
N GLY A 237 -20.53 12.00 5.46
CA GLY A 237 -19.43 12.82 5.91
C GLY A 237 -18.23 12.90 4.94
N ASN A 238 -18.34 12.43 3.70
CA ASN A 238 -17.36 12.76 2.66
C ASN A 238 -17.32 14.29 2.45
N LYS A 239 -16.09 14.81 2.29
CA LYS A 239 -15.82 16.25 2.08
C LYS A 239 -15.27 16.49 0.66
N ALA A 240 -15.80 15.76 -0.34
CA ALA A 240 -15.45 16.03 -1.72
C ALA A 240 -15.63 17.52 -2.04
N PRO A 241 -14.69 18.17 -2.74
CA PRO A 241 -14.83 19.58 -3.10
C PRO A 241 -16.12 19.83 -3.92
N ALA A 242 -16.63 21.06 -3.90
CA ALA A 242 -17.83 21.41 -4.66
C ALA A 242 -17.69 21.04 -6.15
N GLY A 243 -18.71 20.38 -6.71
CA GLY A 243 -18.72 19.89 -8.08
C GLY A 243 -18.02 18.53 -8.30
N PHE A 244 -17.37 17.99 -7.28
CA PHE A 244 -16.78 16.65 -7.35
C PHE A 244 -17.82 15.56 -7.10
N ASP A 245 -17.57 14.36 -7.66
CA ASP A 245 -18.37 13.18 -7.33
C ASP A 245 -18.32 12.94 -5.81
N ALA A 246 -19.47 12.83 -5.18
CA ALA A 246 -19.61 12.72 -3.73
C ALA A 246 -18.95 11.47 -3.14
N ARG A 247 -18.68 10.43 -3.95
CA ARG A 247 -17.97 9.22 -3.52
C ARG A 247 -16.48 9.46 -3.25
N ILE A 248 -15.92 10.58 -3.74
CA ILE A 248 -14.49 10.88 -3.65
C ILE A 248 -14.14 11.27 -2.21
N TYR A 249 -13.18 10.53 -1.64
CA TYR A 249 -12.55 10.83 -0.36
C TYR A 249 -11.31 11.69 -0.55
N THR A 250 -10.43 11.32 -1.52
CA THR A 250 -9.27 12.10 -1.96
C THR A 250 -9.10 11.99 -3.47
N TYR A 251 -8.39 12.94 -4.07
CA TYR A 251 -8.15 13.04 -5.49
C TYR A 251 -6.69 13.43 -5.79
N GLY A 252 -6.33 13.54 -7.07
CA GLY A 252 -4.97 13.90 -7.44
C GLY A 252 -3.95 12.78 -7.20
N HIS A 253 -4.38 11.53 -7.29
CA HIS A 253 -3.51 10.35 -7.19
C HIS A 253 -3.04 9.88 -8.56
N ARG A 254 -1.86 9.25 -8.59
CA ARG A 254 -1.34 8.59 -9.79
C ARG A 254 -1.74 7.11 -9.84
N ASN A 255 -1.20 6.29 -8.97
CA ASN A 255 -1.50 4.86 -8.95
C ASN A 255 -1.36 4.27 -7.54
N PRO A 256 -2.29 4.59 -6.63
CA PRO A 256 -2.31 4.04 -5.29
C PRO A 256 -2.74 2.57 -5.34
N GLN A 257 -1.81 1.66 -5.09
CA GLN A 257 -2.07 0.21 -5.08
C GLN A 257 -2.15 -0.39 -3.68
N GLY A 258 -1.83 0.40 -2.67
CA GLY A 258 -2.02 0.05 -1.27
C GLY A 258 -2.94 1.04 -0.57
N ILE A 259 -3.77 0.55 0.35
CA ILE A 259 -4.48 1.33 1.35
C ILE A 259 -4.55 0.54 2.66
N ALA A 260 -4.19 1.19 3.76
CA ALA A 260 -4.21 0.61 5.09
C ALA A 260 -4.62 1.64 6.14
N PHE A 261 -5.15 1.17 7.26
CA PHE A 261 -5.61 2.02 8.35
C PHE A 261 -4.69 1.87 9.57
N ARG A 262 -4.23 2.99 10.12
CA ARG A 262 -3.32 2.97 11.27
C ARG A 262 -4.06 2.48 12.52
N PRO A 263 -3.53 1.49 13.26
CA PRO A 263 -4.10 1.09 14.54
C PRO A 263 -4.14 2.26 15.52
N GLY A 264 -5.26 2.38 16.26
CA GLY A 264 -5.47 3.41 17.26
C GLY A 264 -6.32 4.58 16.79
N ASP A 265 -6.02 5.21 15.66
CA ASP A 265 -6.80 6.33 15.13
C ASP A 265 -7.54 6.04 13.83
N ASN A 266 -7.31 4.87 13.24
CA ASN A 266 -7.89 4.43 11.97
C ASN A 266 -7.66 5.38 10.79
N ARG A 267 -6.63 6.23 10.86
CA ARG A 267 -6.27 7.12 9.75
C ARG A 267 -5.86 6.31 8.53
N PRO A 268 -6.45 6.57 7.34
CA PRO A 268 -6.09 5.86 6.12
C PRO A 268 -4.76 6.38 5.54
N PHE A 269 -3.97 5.46 4.99
CA PHE A 269 -2.70 5.74 4.31
C PHE A 269 -2.67 5.00 2.98
N THR A 270 -2.29 5.69 1.91
CA THR A 270 -1.98 5.05 0.62
C THR A 270 -0.50 4.71 0.51
N ALA A 271 -0.20 3.65 -0.26
CA ALA A 271 1.10 3.36 -0.82
C ALA A 271 0.98 3.46 -2.35
N GLU A 272 1.79 4.31 -2.97
CA GLU A 272 1.55 4.79 -4.32
C GLU A 272 2.81 4.79 -5.17
N ASN A 273 2.69 4.31 -6.43
CA ASN A 273 3.74 4.30 -7.41
C ASN A 273 3.94 5.68 -8.04
N GLY A 274 5.15 6.16 -8.02
CA GLY A 274 5.55 7.39 -8.69
C GLY A 274 5.87 7.23 -10.19
N PRO A 275 6.02 8.35 -10.92
CA PRO A 275 6.31 8.37 -12.35
C PRO A 275 7.82 8.14 -12.63
N TRP A 276 8.31 6.91 -12.42
CA TRP A 276 9.72 6.52 -12.47
C TRP A 276 10.58 7.07 -11.33
N HIS A 277 10.02 7.84 -10.44
CA HIS A 277 10.64 8.41 -9.26
C HIS A 277 9.58 8.58 -8.17
N SER A 278 10.02 8.79 -6.95
CA SER A 278 9.18 9.29 -5.85
C SER A 278 7.94 8.43 -5.59
N ASP A 279 8.14 7.14 -5.31
CA ASP A 279 7.08 6.36 -4.66
C ASP A 279 6.75 6.99 -3.31
N GLU A 280 5.46 7.05 -2.95
CA GLU A 280 5.01 7.81 -1.78
C GLU A 280 4.08 7.02 -0.86
N VAL A 281 4.20 7.29 0.44
CA VAL A 281 3.19 6.93 1.43
C VAL A 281 2.56 8.20 1.96
N THR A 282 1.24 8.33 1.80
CA THR A 282 0.50 9.54 2.15
C THR A 282 -0.61 9.24 3.14
N ALA A 283 -0.63 9.99 4.26
CA ALA A 283 -1.76 10.02 5.18
C ALA A 283 -2.91 10.79 4.53
N LEU A 284 -4.05 10.15 4.37
CA LEU A 284 -5.18 10.76 3.67
C LEU A 284 -5.98 11.71 4.56
N GLU A 285 -6.44 12.79 3.96
CA GLU A 285 -7.34 13.77 4.56
C GLU A 285 -8.62 13.86 3.74
N ASN A 286 -9.76 13.81 4.40
CA ASN A 286 -11.07 13.83 3.74
C ASN A 286 -11.28 15.12 2.91
N GLY A 287 -11.41 14.99 1.60
CA GLY A 287 -11.44 16.09 0.62
C GLY A 287 -10.05 16.51 0.11
N GLY A 288 -8.99 15.84 0.55
CA GLY A 288 -7.59 16.18 0.21
C GLY A 288 -7.21 15.89 -1.24
N ASN A 289 -6.26 16.71 -1.75
CA ASN A 289 -5.60 16.52 -3.03
C ASN A 289 -4.21 15.91 -2.81
N ALA A 290 -3.86 14.83 -3.50
CA ALA A 290 -2.52 14.24 -3.45
C ALA A 290 -1.51 14.96 -4.39
N GLY A 291 -1.98 15.88 -5.22
CA GLY A 291 -1.11 16.79 -5.99
C GLY A 291 -0.57 16.24 -7.30
N TRP A 292 -0.94 15.05 -7.73
CA TRP A 292 -0.54 14.51 -9.04
C TRP A 292 -1.35 15.17 -10.17
N ASP A 293 -0.63 15.74 -11.15
CA ASP A 293 -1.23 16.29 -12.37
C ASP A 293 -0.26 16.19 -13.55
N PRO A 294 -0.41 15.19 -14.43
CA PRO A 294 0.48 14.99 -15.57
C PRO A 294 0.09 15.80 -16.81
N ARG A 295 -0.95 16.67 -16.75
CA ARG A 295 -1.45 17.38 -17.93
C ARG A 295 -0.40 18.25 -18.62
N PRO A 296 -0.50 18.43 -19.96
CA PRO A 296 0.31 19.41 -20.69
C PRO A 296 0.16 20.82 -20.08
N ASN A 297 1.25 21.59 -20.15
CA ASN A 297 1.33 22.96 -19.63
C ASN A 297 1.24 23.14 -18.11
N VAL A 298 0.91 22.12 -17.33
CA VAL A 298 1.05 22.16 -15.89
C VAL A 298 2.53 22.02 -15.54
N ALA A 299 3.09 22.96 -14.78
CA ALA A 299 4.52 23.04 -14.48
C ALA A 299 5.46 22.94 -15.71
N GLY A 300 5.02 23.45 -16.87
CA GLY A 300 5.80 23.44 -18.12
C GLY A 300 5.81 22.12 -18.91
N ARG A 301 5.02 21.16 -18.52
CA ARG A 301 4.87 19.89 -19.25
C ARG A 301 4.14 20.10 -20.59
N LYS A 302 4.65 19.52 -21.69
CA LYS A 302 4.13 19.75 -23.07
C LYS A 302 3.91 18.50 -23.90
N ASP A 303 4.33 17.35 -23.44
CA ASP A 303 4.56 16.15 -24.25
C ASP A 303 3.62 14.98 -23.93
N CYS A 304 2.34 15.28 -23.73
CA CYS A 304 1.29 14.25 -23.76
C CYS A 304 0.99 13.86 -25.21
N PRO A 305 1.04 12.57 -25.59
CA PRO A 305 0.81 12.14 -26.97
C PRO A 305 -0.66 12.21 -27.41
N ASP A 306 -1.57 12.19 -26.46
CA ASP A 306 -3.03 12.32 -26.61
C ASP A 306 -3.62 12.73 -25.23
N ASP A 307 -4.84 12.33 -24.89
CA ASP A 307 -5.44 12.55 -23.56
C ASP A 307 -4.71 11.76 -22.45
N TYR A 308 -3.82 10.84 -22.80
CA TYR A 308 -3.10 9.97 -21.87
C TYR A 308 -1.69 10.49 -21.62
N CYS A 309 -1.45 10.88 -20.39
CA CYS A 309 -0.18 11.40 -19.88
C CYS A 309 0.19 10.70 -18.57
N GLY A 310 1.47 10.65 -18.27
CA GLY A 310 1.92 10.09 -16.99
C GLY A 310 3.43 9.97 -16.93
N TYR A 311 4.03 9.93 -18.12
CA TYR A 311 5.44 10.12 -18.38
C TYR A 311 5.58 10.94 -19.64
N SER A 312 6.59 11.77 -19.73
CA SER A 312 6.97 12.34 -21.00
C SER A 312 8.19 11.62 -21.56
N PRO A 313 8.41 11.64 -22.87
CA PRO A 313 9.64 11.14 -23.47
C PRO A 313 10.89 11.74 -22.83
N ASN A 314 10.86 13.00 -22.45
CA ASN A 314 11.94 13.69 -21.76
C ASN A 314 12.26 13.12 -20.37
N GLN A 315 11.31 12.45 -19.74
CA GLN A 315 11.49 11.82 -18.44
C GLN A 315 12.14 10.45 -18.54
N MET A 316 12.16 9.88 -19.72
CA MET A 316 12.63 8.52 -19.99
C MET A 316 14.09 8.47 -20.41
N GLY A 317 14.69 9.61 -20.76
CA GLY A 317 16.06 9.68 -21.23
C GLY A 317 17.10 9.71 -20.13
N ALA A 318 18.12 10.53 -20.31
CA ALA A 318 19.26 10.66 -19.40
C ALA A 318 18.98 11.35 -18.06
N MET A 319 17.75 11.88 -17.85
CA MET A 319 17.41 12.52 -16.59
C MET A 319 17.50 11.56 -15.42
N ASP A 320 18.20 11.95 -14.39
CA ASP A 320 18.18 11.24 -13.11
C ASP A 320 16.84 11.42 -12.37
N PRO A 321 16.55 10.62 -11.35
CA PRO A 321 15.27 10.69 -10.62
C PRO A 321 14.99 12.07 -10.02
N LYS A 322 16.00 12.80 -9.56
CA LYS A 322 15.85 14.13 -8.98
C LYS A 322 15.46 15.17 -10.03
N GLN A 323 16.10 15.11 -11.21
CA GLN A 323 15.74 15.97 -12.34
C GLN A 323 14.31 15.69 -12.83
N ARG A 324 13.92 14.42 -12.90
CA ARG A 324 12.55 14.01 -13.24
C ARG A 324 11.54 14.54 -12.24
N ALA A 325 11.83 14.41 -10.93
CA ALA A 325 10.96 14.93 -9.87
C ALA A 325 10.79 16.45 -9.92
N ALA A 326 11.84 17.18 -10.29
CA ALA A 326 11.74 18.62 -10.48
C ALA A 326 10.91 19.00 -11.71
N PHE A 327 10.97 18.21 -12.79
CA PHE A 327 10.19 18.44 -14.00
C PHE A 327 8.73 18.06 -13.85
N MET A 328 8.43 16.90 -13.24
CA MET A 328 7.07 16.42 -13.00
C MET A 328 6.99 15.79 -11.62
N PRO A 329 6.78 16.60 -10.58
CA PRO A 329 6.72 16.10 -9.20
C PRO A 329 5.52 15.18 -8.99
N MET A 330 5.70 14.14 -8.18
CA MET A 330 4.61 13.24 -7.81
C MET A 330 3.55 13.99 -6.99
N THR A 331 3.99 14.78 -6.01
CA THR A 331 3.15 15.74 -5.28
C THR A 331 3.56 17.15 -5.68
N ASP A 332 2.79 17.82 -6.54
CA ASP A 332 3.08 19.15 -7.06
C ASP A 332 2.60 20.26 -6.09
N LEU A 333 3.41 20.56 -5.10
CA LEU A 333 3.13 21.62 -4.11
C LEU A 333 3.25 23.02 -4.70
N LYS A 334 3.85 23.20 -5.87
CA LYS A 334 3.93 24.50 -6.54
C LYS A 334 2.58 24.86 -7.17
N THR A 335 1.96 23.92 -7.87
CA THR A 335 0.65 24.12 -8.50
C THR A 335 -0.49 23.94 -7.47
N TYR A 336 -0.32 23.03 -6.52
CA TYR A 336 -1.30 22.70 -5.49
C TYR A 336 -0.70 22.87 -4.08
N PRO A 337 -0.53 24.11 -3.59
CA PRO A 337 0.16 24.36 -2.32
C PRO A 337 -0.53 23.79 -1.08
N LYS A 338 -1.82 23.39 -1.21
CA LYS A 338 -2.58 22.71 -0.17
C LYS A 338 -2.65 21.18 -0.37
N ALA A 339 -1.89 20.62 -1.31
CA ALA A 339 -1.85 19.18 -1.47
C ALA A 339 -1.32 18.48 -0.20
N MET A 340 -1.85 17.28 0.05
CA MET A 340 -1.38 16.42 1.15
C MET A 340 0.09 16.07 0.91
N LYS A 341 0.93 16.40 1.89
CA LYS A 341 2.35 16.04 1.83
C LYS A 341 2.52 14.56 2.16
N PRO A 342 3.32 13.81 1.37
CA PRO A 342 3.60 12.43 1.71
C PRO A 342 4.36 12.33 3.03
N ALA A 343 3.99 11.36 3.86
CA ALA A 343 4.72 11.02 5.07
C ALA A 343 6.11 10.43 4.74
N TRP A 344 6.21 9.74 3.62
CA TRP A 344 7.43 9.14 3.12
C TRP A 344 7.50 9.24 1.60
N ASN A 345 8.69 9.50 1.09
CA ASN A 345 9.02 9.52 -0.33
C ASN A 345 10.40 8.88 -0.49
N ASN A 346 10.55 7.97 -1.44
CA ASN A 346 11.84 7.30 -1.64
C ASN A 346 12.93 8.22 -2.22
N ASN A 347 12.55 9.41 -2.68
CA ASN A 347 13.47 10.44 -3.24
C ASN A 347 14.45 9.90 -4.31
N GLY A 348 14.04 8.86 -5.03
CA GLY A 348 14.86 8.18 -6.00
C GLY A 348 14.02 7.52 -7.10
N LEU A 349 14.59 6.53 -7.77
CA LEU A 349 13.87 5.72 -8.76
C LEU A 349 12.66 5.06 -8.11
N SER A 350 11.52 5.10 -8.80
CA SER A 350 10.34 4.32 -8.41
C SER A 350 10.71 2.84 -8.37
N GLN A 351 10.23 2.15 -7.36
CA GLN A 351 10.53 0.75 -7.08
C GLN A 351 9.31 -0.14 -7.15
N GLY A 352 8.17 0.44 -7.57
CA GLY A 352 6.91 -0.27 -7.69
C GLY A 352 6.29 -0.62 -6.35
N MET A 353 5.86 0.38 -5.61
CA MET A 353 5.18 0.22 -4.33
C MET A 353 3.74 -0.26 -4.55
N PHE A 354 3.41 -1.48 -4.14
CA PHE A 354 2.14 -2.12 -4.50
C PHE A 354 1.23 -2.49 -3.33
N CYS A 355 1.74 -2.59 -2.13
CA CYS A 355 0.90 -2.85 -0.97
C CYS A 355 1.42 -2.17 0.29
N ASN A 356 0.52 -1.93 1.23
CA ASN A 356 0.85 -1.58 2.59
C ASN A 356 -0.14 -2.21 3.57
N THR A 357 0.33 -2.43 4.79
CA THR A 357 -0.48 -2.81 5.94
C THR A 357 0.24 -2.40 7.22
N PHE A 358 -0.49 -2.21 8.31
CA PHE A 358 0.13 -1.99 9.61
C PHE A 358 0.27 -3.32 10.35
N LEU A 359 1.37 -3.50 11.06
CA LEU A 359 1.55 -4.60 11.99
C LEU A 359 0.90 -4.26 13.32
N SER A 360 0.13 -5.17 13.87
CA SER A 360 -0.58 -4.99 15.13
C SER A 360 -0.43 -6.22 16.02
N GLY A 361 -0.24 -5.99 17.30
CA GLY A 361 -0.14 -7.04 18.31
C GLY A 361 1.25 -7.20 18.91
N ALA A 362 1.30 -7.62 20.19
CA ALA A 362 2.51 -7.66 21.00
C ALA A 362 3.62 -8.56 20.42
N LYS A 363 3.26 -9.60 19.65
CA LYS A 363 4.23 -10.49 19.02
C LYS A 363 5.15 -9.79 18.01
N TRP A 364 4.74 -8.65 17.47
CA TRP A 364 5.55 -7.85 16.59
C TRP A 364 6.59 -7.00 17.31
N LYS A 365 6.64 -7.01 18.65
CA LYS A 365 7.63 -6.32 19.47
C LYS A 365 7.78 -4.86 19.04
N ASP A 366 8.98 -4.40 18.70
CA ASP A 366 9.24 -3.02 18.22
C ASP A 366 8.58 -2.67 16.88
N TRP A 367 8.16 -3.66 16.13
CA TRP A 367 7.47 -3.42 14.86
C TRP A 367 5.96 -3.23 15.01
N ASN A 368 5.42 -3.42 16.22
CA ASN A 368 4.02 -3.15 16.50
C ASN A 368 3.66 -1.68 16.19
N GLY A 369 2.62 -1.47 15.41
CA GLY A 369 2.19 -0.14 14.94
C GLY A 369 2.98 0.42 13.76
N GLN A 370 4.01 -0.27 13.27
CA GLN A 370 4.74 0.14 12.07
C GLN A 370 4.03 -0.34 10.80
N MET A 371 4.26 0.38 9.70
CA MET A 371 3.68 0.05 8.40
C MET A 371 4.64 -0.81 7.60
N VAL A 372 4.16 -1.93 7.12
CA VAL A 372 4.81 -2.73 6.07
C VAL A 372 4.48 -2.13 4.71
N VAL A 373 5.48 -2.01 3.84
CA VAL A 373 5.33 -1.62 2.44
C VAL A 373 6.01 -2.66 1.56
N GLY A 374 5.27 -3.19 0.59
CA GLY A 374 5.77 -4.18 -0.36
C GLY A 374 6.05 -3.58 -1.73
N TYR A 375 7.18 -3.97 -2.31
CA TYR A 375 7.64 -3.53 -3.63
C TYR A 375 7.68 -4.70 -4.60
N ALA A 376 7.25 -4.46 -5.82
CA ALA A 376 7.25 -5.48 -6.87
C ALA A 376 8.34 -5.25 -7.93
N GLY A 377 9.14 -4.21 -7.81
CA GLY A 377 10.11 -3.82 -8.82
C GLY A 377 9.45 -3.27 -10.09
N ILE A 378 10.19 -2.43 -10.79
CA ILE A 378 9.80 -2.00 -12.13
C ILE A 378 10.74 -2.72 -13.10
N GLY A 379 10.23 -3.71 -13.82
CA GLY A 379 11.01 -4.53 -14.74
C GLY A 379 11.61 -3.81 -15.95
N ILE A 380 11.48 -2.47 -16.01
CA ILE A 380 11.83 -1.66 -17.19
C ILE A 380 13.29 -1.19 -17.15
N HIS A 381 13.96 -1.21 -16.01
CA HIS A 381 15.35 -0.71 -15.89
C HIS A 381 16.42 -1.79 -15.80
N GLY A 382 16.09 -3.06 -16.01
CA GLY A 382 17.08 -4.13 -15.98
C GLY A 382 17.73 -4.38 -14.62
N THR A 383 17.47 -3.52 -13.65
CA THR A 383 17.92 -3.67 -12.27
C THR A 383 16.72 -4.00 -11.39
N PRO A 384 16.68 -5.13 -10.72
CA PRO A 384 15.71 -5.39 -9.67
C PRO A 384 16.03 -4.48 -8.48
N VAL A 385 15.64 -3.19 -8.58
CA VAL A 385 15.90 -2.19 -7.53
C VAL A 385 15.03 -2.46 -6.31
N ALA A 386 14.06 -3.40 -6.41
CA ALA A 386 13.11 -3.70 -5.36
C ALA A 386 12.86 -5.19 -5.30
N ASN A 387 11.73 -5.72 -5.15
CA ASN A 387 11.41 -7.09 -4.78
C ASN A 387 11.70 -7.33 -3.29
N ARG A 388 11.29 -6.37 -2.47
CA ARG A 388 11.50 -6.39 -1.03
C ARG A 388 10.29 -5.88 -0.29
N ILE A 389 10.33 -6.04 0.99
CA ILE A 389 9.44 -5.37 1.96
C ILE A 389 10.28 -4.37 2.76
N GLU A 390 9.71 -3.24 3.04
CA GLU A 390 10.24 -2.25 3.99
C GLU A 390 9.27 -2.03 5.14
N LEU A 391 9.83 -1.60 6.25
CA LEU A 391 9.08 -1.23 7.45
C LEU A 391 9.26 0.26 7.69
N LEU A 392 8.14 0.96 7.82
CA LEU A 392 8.10 2.40 8.04
C LEU A 392 7.48 2.72 9.40
N LYS A 393 8.23 3.43 10.23
CA LYS A 393 7.73 4.02 11.46
C LYS A 393 7.11 5.38 11.13
N ILE A 394 5.80 5.46 11.19
CA ILE A 394 5.03 6.69 10.92
C ILE A 394 4.96 7.53 12.19
N SER A 395 5.20 8.83 12.09
CA SER A 395 5.02 9.79 13.19
C SER A 395 3.54 9.88 13.62
N SER A 396 3.30 10.31 14.85
CA SER A 396 1.94 10.43 15.42
C SER A 396 1.04 11.33 14.60
N ASP A 397 1.58 12.44 14.07
CA ASP A 397 0.87 13.36 13.17
C ASP A 397 0.62 12.79 11.77
N GLY A 398 1.27 11.65 11.40
CA GLY A 398 1.16 11.02 10.10
C GLY A 398 1.89 11.74 8.96
N LEU A 399 2.73 12.74 9.27
CA LEU A 399 3.38 13.60 8.27
C LEU A 399 4.83 13.25 7.99
N LYS A 400 5.40 12.29 8.74
CA LYS A 400 6.78 11.84 8.58
C LYS A 400 6.84 10.33 8.77
N ALA A 401 7.74 9.70 8.03
CA ALA A 401 8.09 8.30 8.26
C ALA A 401 9.60 8.12 8.24
N THR A 402 10.08 7.19 9.03
CA THR A 402 11.46 6.72 9.03
C THR A 402 11.48 5.24 8.66
N LYS A 403 12.42 4.87 7.80
CA LYS A 403 12.65 3.47 7.44
C LYS A 403 13.32 2.77 8.61
N SER A 404 12.81 1.60 8.97
CA SER A 404 13.47 0.68 9.89
C SER A 404 14.28 -0.35 9.11
N ASP A 405 15.47 -0.66 9.59
CA ASP A 405 16.26 -1.77 9.05
C ASP A 405 15.61 -3.09 9.44
N ILE A 406 15.33 -3.91 8.44
CA ILE A 406 14.74 -5.23 8.62
C ILE A 406 15.51 -6.26 7.81
N SER A 407 15.80 -7.40 8.43
CA SER A 407 16.18 -8.61 7.74
C SER A 407 14.91 -9.43 7.44
N TRP A 408 14.42 -9.38 6.22
CA TRP A 408 13.39 -10.31 5.78
C TRP A 408 14.02 -11.66 5.44
N PRO A 409 13.46 -12.76 5.94
CA PRO A 409 13.94 -14.05 5.53
C PRO A 409 13.63 -14.27 4.05
N THR A 410 14.63 -14.25 3.23
CA THR A 410 14.78 -14.82 1.87
C THR A 410 13.67 -14.61 0.82
N ALA A 411 12.55 -13.99 1.10
CA ALA A 411 11.54 -13.76 0.09
C ALA A 411 11.94 -12.60 -0.80
N THR A 412 12.54 -12.92 -1.93
CA THR A 412 12.66 -12.03 -3.06
C THR A 412 11.49 -12.31 -4.00
N GLY A 413 10.84 -11.28 -4.54
CA GLY A 413 9.72 -11.47 -5.46
C GLY A 413 8.90 -10.21 -5.62
N ARG A 414 7.90 -10.27 -6.46
CA ARG A 414 6.97 -9.16 -6.68
C ARG A 414 5.90 -9.15 -5.57
N PHE A 415 6.07 -8.32 -4.56
CA PHE A 415 5.16 -8.18 -3.43
C PHE A 415 3.90 -7.40 -3.85
N ARG A 416 2.90 -8.10 -4.36
CA ARG A 416 1.67 -7.51 -4.90
C ARG A 416 0.67 -7.15 -3.80
N GLY A 417 0.53 -8.00 -2.79
CA GLY A 417 -0.41 -7.83 -1.70
C GLY A 417 0.24 -8.06 -0.35
N CYS A 418 -0.23 -7.35 0.66
CA CYS A 418 0.12 -7.58 2.06
C CYS A 418 -1.07 -7.26 2.96
N SER A 419 -1.34 -8.14 3.92
CA SER A 419 -2.44 -8.03 4.87
C SER A 419 -2.10 -8.75 6.15
N GLN A 420 -2.50 -8.21 7.30
CA GLN A 420 -2.41 -8.93 8.55
C GLN A 420 -3.63 -9.85 8.71
N GLY A 421 -3.39 -11.13 8.96
CA GLY A 421 -4.45 -12.10 9.20
C GLY A 421 -5.02 -12.04 10.62
N PRO A 422 -6.16 -12.71 10.89
CA PRO A 422 -6.79 -12.74 12.21
C PRO A 422 -5.94 -13.43 13.28
N ASP A 423 -5.00 -14.28 12.88
CA ASP A 423 -3.97 -14.88 13.73
C ASP A 423 -2.85 -13.90 14.09
N GLY A 424 -2.95 -12.67 13.60
CA GLY A 424 -1.97 -11.59 13.77
C GLY A 424 -0.67 -11.79 12.99
N ASN A 425 -0.54 -12.80 12.13
CA ASN A 425 0.58 -12.98 11.23
C ASN A 425 0.43 -12.07 10.01
N LEU A 426 1.54 -11.75 9.36
CA LEU A 426 1.50 -11.05 8.08
C LEU A 426 1.40 -12.07 6.95
N TYR A 427 0.52 -11.79 6.01
CA TYR A 427 0.39 -12.53 4.76
C TYR A 427 0.84 -11.65 3.60
N VAL A 428 1.71 -12.17 2.76
CA VAL A 428 2.21 -11.47 1.57
C VAL A 428 1.96 -12.29 0.32
N VAL A 429 1.59 -11.60 -0.74
CA VAL A 429 1.27 -12.17 -2.04
C VAL A 429 2.44 -11.92 -2.97
N LEU A 430 3.07 -13.00 -3.43
CA LEU A 430 4.19 -12.99 -4.39
C LEU A 430 3.65 -13.31 -5.78
N GLU A 431 3.43 -12.25 -6.59
CA GLU A 431 2.79 -12.34 -7.90
C GLU A 431 3.56 -13.23 -8.86
N ASP A 432 4.88 -13.04 -8.96
CA ASP A 432 5.77 -13.75 -9.89
C ASP A 432 6.06 -15.19 -9.49
N GLN A 433 5.97 -15.51 -8.20
CA GLN A 433 6.18 -16.85 -7.68
C GLN A 433 4.90 -17.66 -7.58
N GLY A 434 3.75 -17.04 -7.77
CA GLY A 434 2.45 -17.70 -7.62
C GLY A 434 2.18 -18.16 -6.19
N ASN A 435 2.66 -17.44 -5.18
CA ASN A 435 2.58 -17.84 -3.79
C ASN A 435 1.88 -16.81 -2.90
N ILE A 436 1.13 -17.30 -1.92
CA ILE A 436 0.75 -16.55 -0.73
C ILE A 436 1.55 -17.13 0.43
N ILE A 437 2.36 -16.33 1.09
CA ILE A 437 3.18 -16.73 2.22
C ILE A 437 2.68 -16.10 3.52
N ARG A 438 2.74 -16.87 4.60
CA ARG A 438 2.54 -16.41 5.97
C ARG A 438 3.89 -16.09 6.59
N VAL A 439 4.01 -14.91 7.17
CA VAL A 439 5.19 -14.44 7.92
C VAL A 439 4.83 -14.37 9.39
N THR A 440 5.49 -15.18 10.20
CA THR A 440 5.21 -15.34 11.63
C THR A 440 6.36 -14.75 12.45
N PRO A 441 6.10 -13.74 13.30
CA PRO A 441 7.07 -13.27 14.30
C PRO A 441 7.16 -14.26 15.46
N GLN A 442 8.40 -14.53 15.92
CA GLN A 442 8.75 -15.43 17.01
C GLN A 442 9.27 -14.66 18.24
#